data_9652e63c583143ac599162f71b77827b
#
_entry.id   9652e63c583143ac599162f71b77827b
#
_cell.length_a   1.000
_cell.length_b   1.000
_cell.length_c   1.000
_cell.angle_alpha   90.00
_cell.angle_beta   90.00
_cell.angle_gamma   90.00
#
_symmetry.space_group_name_H-M   'P 1'
#
loop_
_entity.id
_entity.type
_entity.pdbx_description
1 polymer ?
#
loop_
_entity_poly.entity_id
_entity_poly.type
_entity_poly.pdbx_seq_one_letter_code
_entity_poly.pdbx_strand_id
1 'polypeptide(L)'
;MTPVKSFAVFGEPVEILIASDTTSGRSATMTQSSPPGGGPPPHSHQNEDETFFVLDGEYEVLLNGVSHKLLAGDAIHATRGSIHTFRNVGGHVGKMLIHIVPGGLENYLEQISYFSVPEGMPQVLEISERYGIAFVS
;
A
#
# COMPACT_ATOMS: atom_id res chain seq x y z
N MET A 1 8.58 -5.31 16.86
CA MET A 1 9.35 -4.06 16.92
C MET A 1 8.42 -2.87 17.00
N THR A 2 8.89 -1.77 17.51
CA THR A 2 8.13 -0.51 17.52
C THR A 2 8.25 0.15 16.15
N PRO A 3 7.15 0.49 15.47
CA PRO A 3 7.25 1.18 14.20
C PRO A 3 7.83 2.59 14.36
N VAL A 4 8.50 3.08 13.32
CA VAL A 4 9.03 4.44 13.26
C VAL A 4 7.87 5.45 13.27
N LYS A 5 6.77 5.09 12.61
CA LYS A 5 5.60 5.94 12.44
C LYS A 5 4.38 5.06 12.20
N SER A 6 3.21 5.50 12.66
CA SER A 6 1.93 4.80 12.44
C SER A 6 0.85 5.82 12.08
N PHE A 7 -0.01 5.44 11.13
CA PHE A 7 -1.15 6.24 10.71
C PHE A 7 -2.16 5.33 10.00
N ALA A 8 -3.29 5.86 9.57
CA ALA A 8 -4.29 5.10 8.82
C ALA A 8 -4.50 5.73 7.44
N VAL A 9 -4.56 4.89 6.41
CA VAL A 9 -4.84 5.30 5.03
C VAL A 9 -6.14 4.63 4.60
N PHE A 10 -7.11 5.41 4.18
CA PHE A 10 -8.47 4.92 3.87
C PHE A 10 -9.04 4.09 5.02
N GLY A 11 -8.74 4.49 6.27
CA GLY A 11 -9.18 3.80 7.46
C GLY A 11 -8.38 2.56 7.84
N GLU A 12 -7.36 2.18 7.07
CA GLU A 12 -6.57 0.98 7.32
C GLU A 12 -5.22 1.32 7.98
N PRO A 13 -4.88 0.65 9.08
CA PRO A 13 -3.63 0.93 9.79
C PRO A 13 -2.40 0.63 8.94
N VAL A 14 -1.47 1.60 8.92
CA VAL A 14 -0.16 1.49 8.27
C VAL A 14 0.91 1.72 9.33
N GLU A 15 1.92 0.86 9.35
CA GLU A 15 3.08 0.99 10.22
C GLU A 15 4.34 1.05 9.37
N ILE A 16 5.11 2.12 9.51
CA ILE A 16 6.40 2.26 8.83
C ILE A 16 7.45 1.59 9.71
N LEU A 17 8.05 0.52 9.20
CA LEU A 17 9.09 -0.24 9.92
C LEU A 17 10.48 0.28 9.60
N ILE A 18 10.73 0.57 8.33
CA ILE A 18 12.00 1.12 7.84
C ILE A 18 11.65 2.31 6.94
N ALA A 19 12.04 3.51 7.37
CA ALA A 19 11.82 4.71 6.59
C ALA A 19 12.97 4.95 5.60
N SER A 20 12.68 5.67 4.53
CA SER A 20 13.65 5.93 3.45
C SER A 20 14.89 6.70 3.92
N ASP A 21 14.80 7.48 5.00
CA ASP A 21 15.95 8.21 5.54
C ASP A 21 17.05 7.26 6.06
N THR A 22 16.70 6.06 6.55
CA THR A 22 17.69 5.09 7.02
C THR A 22 18.31 4.28 5.89
N THR A 23 17.75 4.33 4.68
CA THR A 23 18.24 3.59 3.51
C THR A 23 18.85 4.52 2.46
N SER A 24 19.06 5.79 2.79
CA SER A 24 19.51 6.81 1.84
C SER A 24 18.59 6.91 0.62
N GLY A 25 17.28 6.79 0.86
CA GLY A 25 16.26 6.89 -0.19
C GLY A 25 16.11 5.65 -1.05
N ARG A 26 16.82 4.56 -0.77
CA ARG A 26 16.82 3.37 -1.64
C ARG A 26 15.55 2.54 -1.50
N SER A 27 14.97 2.50 -0.31
CA SER A 27 13.77 1.69 -0.06
C SER A 27 13.04 2.17 1.18
N ALA A 28 11.82 1.67 1.34
CA ALA A 28 11.07 1.76 2.59
C ALA A 28 10.31 0.45 2.78
N THR A 29 10.01 0.10 4.03
CA THR A 29 9.29 -1.13 4.37
C THR A 29 8.20 -0.78 5.35
N MET A 30 6.99 -1.23 5.08
CA MET A 30 5.83 -0.96 5.92
C MET A 30 4.93 -2.18 6.02
N THR A 31 4.00 -2.15 6.97
CA THR A 31 2.88 -3.08 7.02
C THR A 31 1.57 -2.33 6.84
N GLN A 32 0.59 -3.00 6.28
CA GLN A 32 -0.78 -2.51 6.21
C GLN A 32 -1.72 -3.61 6.66
N SER A 33 -2.64 -3.27 7.54
CA SER A 33 -3.67 -4.19 8.05
C SER A 33 -5.00 -3.83 7.39
N SER A 34 -5.73 -4.85 6.94
CA SER A 34 -7.01 -4.64 6.25
C SER A 34 -8.08 -5.51 6.87
N PRO A 35 -9.30 -4.99 7.09
CA PRO A 35 -10.43 -5.82 7.50
C PRO A 35 -10.88 -6.69 6.33
N PRO A 36 -11.74 -7.69 6.55
CA PRO A 36 -12.34 -8.45 5.46
C PRO A 36 -12.98 -7.52 4.43
N GLY A 37 -12.66 -7.72 3.15
CA GLY A 37 -13.08 -6.86 2.05
C GLY A 37 -12.27 -5.59 1.87
N GLY A 38 -11.35 -5.29 2.78
CA GLY A 38 -10.52 -4.07 2.73
C GLY A 38 -9.38 -4.18 1.73
N GLY A 39 -8.84 -3.03 1.40
CA GLY A 39 -7.76 -2.83 0.45
C GLY A 39 -7.95 -1.50 -0.27
N PRO A 40 -6.91 -0.97 -0.92
CA PRO A 40 -7.00 0.30 -1.62
C PRO A 40 -7.78 0.17 -2.93
N PRO A 41 -8.27 1.27 -3.49
CA PRO A 41 -8.77 1.27 -4.86
C PRO A 41 -7.66 0.90 -5.85
N PRO A 42 -7.99 0.37 -7.05
CA PRO A 42 -6.98 0.10 -8.08
C PRO A 42 -6.21 1.37 -8.43
N HIS A 43 -4.88 1.23 -8.53
CA HIS A 43 -3.99 2.37 -8.77
C HIS A 43 -2.68 1.92 -9.42
N SER A 44 -1.90 2.89 -9.85
CA SER A 44 -0.55 2.67 -10.36
C SER A 44 0.42 3.66 -9.73
N HIS A 45 1.69 3.26 -9.65
CA HIS A 45 2.81 4.10 -9.21
C HIS A 45 3.76 4.30 -10.38
N GLN A 46 3.99 5.53 -10.76
CA GLN A 46 4.92 5.85 -11.85
C GLN A 46 6.38 5.62 -11.44
N ASN A 47 6.69 5.79 -10.16
CA ASN A 47 8.06 5.92 -9.68
C ASN A 47 8.53 4.78 -8.80
N GLU A 48 7.65 3.91 -8.30
CA GLU A 48 8.01 2.88 -7.33
C GLU A 48 7.65 1.48 -7.81
N ASP A 49 8.54 0.54 -7.48
CA ASP A 49 8.23 -0.88 -7.48
C ASP A 49 7.79 -1.28 -6.07
N GLU A 50 6.81 -2.16 -5.98
CA GLU A 50 6.34 -2.65 -4.69
C GLU A 50 6.34 -4.18 -4.67
N THR A 51 6.78 -4.76 -3.56
CA THR A 51 6.66 -6.20 -3.31
C THR A 51 5.75 -6.39 -2.11
N PHE A 52 4.73 -7.22 -2.28
CA PHE A 52 3.74 -7.52 -1.27
C PHE A 52 4.00 -8.92 -0.71
N PHE A 53 4.12 -9.01 0.60
CA PHE A 53 4.26 -10.29 1.32
C PHE A 53 3.07 -10.43 2.26
N VAL A 54 2.32 -11.51 2.16
CA VAL A 54 1.24 -11.77 3.11
C VAL A 54 1.83 -12.32 4.40
N LEU A 55 1.63 -11.60 5.50
CA LEU A 55 2.07 -12.04 6.84
C LEU A 55 0.96 -12.80 7.54
N ASP A 56 -0.30 -12.41 7.34
CA ASP A 56 -1.44 -13.01 8.00
C ASP A 56 -2.67 -12.83 7.11
N GLY A 57 -3.50 -13.87 7.03
CA GLY A 57 -4.75 -13.84 6.31
C GLY A 57 -4.65 -14.33 4.87
N GLU A 58 -5.68 -14.01 4.09
CA GLU A 58 -5.80 -14.37 2.68
C GLU A 58 -6.09 -13.13 1.87
N TYR A 59 -5.35 -12.96 0.79
CA TYR A 59 -5.51 -11.79 -0.09
C TYR A 59 -5.68 -12.21 -1.53
N GLU A 60 -6.46 -11.42 -2.25
CA GLU A 60 -6.47 -11.43 -3.70
C GLU A 60 -5.71 -10.18 -4.17
N VAL A 61 -4.68 -10.36 -5.00
CA VAL A 61 -3.97 -9.25 -5.64
C VAL A 61 -4.35 -9.24 -7.10
N LEU A 62 -4.90 -8.12 -7.54
CA LEU A 62 -5.18 -7.89 -8.95
C LEU A 62 -4.01 -7.10 -9.53
N LEU A 63 -3.32 -7.70 -10.50
CA LEU A 63 -2.13 -7.13 -11.11
C LEU A 63 -2.30 -7.13 -12.62
N ASN A 64 -2.45 -5.94 -13.22
CA ASN A 64 -2.68 -5.77 -14.66
C ASN A 64 -3.83 -6.67 -15.17
N GLY A 65 -4.93 -6.72 -14.42
CA GLY A 65 -6.11 -7.47 -14.78
C GLY A 65 -6.07 -8.97 -14.45
N VAL A 66 -4.97 -9.46 -13.88
CA VAL A 66 -4.83 -10.87 -13.51
C VAL A 66 -4.95 -11.02 -11.99
N SER A 67 -5.85 -11.88 -11.54
CA SER A 67 -6.08 -12.14 -10.13
C SER A 67 -5.10 -13.20 -9.62
N HIS A 68 -4.48 -12.91 -8.48
CA HIS A 68 -3.57 -13.82 -7.78
C HIS A 68 -4.05 -14.00 -6.34
N LYS A 69 -4.30 -15.23 -5.94
CA LYS A 69 -4.65 -15.54 -4.55
C LYS A 69 -3.38 -15.81 -3.77
N LEU A 70 -3.20 -15.07 -2.67
CA LEU A 70 -2.04 -15.18 -1.81
C LEU A 70 -2.46 -15.59 -0.40
N LEU A 71 -1.75 -16.54 0.16
CA LEU A 71 -1.87 -16.97 1.55
C LEU A 71 -0.65 -16.48 2.34
N ALA A 72 -0.72 -16.58 3.67
CA ALA A 72 0.43 -16.21 4.52
C ALA A 72 1.70 -16.92 4.06
N GLY A 73 2.76 -16.15 3.88
CA GLY A 73 4.04 -16.63 3.36
C GLY A 73 4.23 -16.44 1.85
N ASP A 74 3.16 -16.12 1.12
CA ASP A 74 3.26 -15.85 -0.32
C ASP A 74 3.64 -14.39 -0.58
N ALA A 75 4.20 -14.15 -1.76
CA ALA A 75 4.62 -12.82 -2.19
C ALA A 75 4.34 -12.58 -3.68
N ILE A 76 4.18 -11.31 -4.05
CA ILE A 76 4.02 -10.89 -5.44
C ILE A 76 4.69 -9.53 -5.64
N HIS A 77 5.25 -9.31 -6.83
CA HIS A 77 5.92 -8.06 -7.18
C HIS A 77 5.08 -7.25 -8.17
N ALA A 78 4.83 -6.00 -7.84
CA ALA A 78 4.16 -5.02 -8.71
C ALA A 78 5.21 -4.04 -9.23
N THR A 79 5.60 -4.20 -10.48
CA THR A 79 6.55 -3.30 -11.15
C THR A 79 5.91 -1.93 -11.33
N ARG A 80 6.73 -0.88 -11.26
CA ARG A 80 6.26 0.50 -11.49
C ARG A 80 5.48 0.59 -12.81
N GLY A 81 4.42 1.37 -12.81
CA GLY A 81 3.53 1.51 -13.94
C GLY A 81 2.43 0.45 -14.01
N SER A 82 2.54 -0.66 -13.28
CA SER A 82 1.47 -1.66 -13.27
C SER A 82 0.25 -1.15 -12.53
N ILE A 83 -0.94 -1.56 -12.99
CA ILE A 83 -2.20 -1.27 -12.30
C ILE A 83 -2.46 -2.41 -11.34
N HIS A 84 -2.61 -2.10 -10.05
CA HIS A 84 -2.80 -3.12 -9.04
C HIS A 84 -3.69 -2.66 -7.90
N THR A 85 -4.25 -3.63 -7.21
CA THR A 85 -4.90 -3.49 -5.93
C THR A 85 -4.81 -4.82 -5.19
N PHE A 86 -5.03 -4.78 -3.89
CA PHE A 86 -5.19 -6.00 -3.10
C PHE A 86 -6.48 -5.90 -2.29
N ARG A 87 -7.03 -7.06 -1.94
CA ARG A 87 -8.23 -7.16 -1.11
C ARG A 87 -8.09 -8.32 -0.16
N ASN A 88 -8.42 -8.09 1.11
CA ASN A 88 -8.53 -9.17 2.08
C ASN A 88 -9.78 -10.00 1.77
N VAL A 89 -9.60 -11.24 1.36
CA VAL A 89 -10.69 -12.17 1.04
C VAL A 89 -10.91 -13.20 2.13
N GLY A 90 -10.19 -13.09 3.25
CA GLY A 90 -10.37 -13.92 4.42
C GLY A 90 -11.46 -13.41 5.36
N GLY A 91 -11.68 -14.13 6.45
CA GLY A 91 -12.71 -13.82 7.44
C GLY A 91 -12.23 -12.99 8.63
N HIS A 92 -10.96 -12.64 8.69
CA HIS A 92 -10.33 -11.89 9.79
C HIS A 92 -9.49 -10.75 9.26
N VAL A 93 -9.05 -9.85 10.14
CA VAL A 93 -8.09 -8.81 9.78
C VAL A 93 -6.82 -9.49 9.25
N GLY A 94 -6.40 -9.08 8.07
CA GLY A 94 -5.17 -9.55 7.44
C GLY A 94 -4.07 -8.51 7.55
N LYS A 95 -2.84 -8.94 7.26
CA LYS A 95 -1.67 -8.05 7.32
C LYS A 95 -0.71 -8.37 6.19
N MET A 96 -0.28 -7.34 5.48
CA MET A 96 0.74 -7.43 4.44
C MET A 96 1.97 -6.64 4.85
N LEU A 97 3.14 -7.17 4.52
CA LEU A 97 4.40 -6.42 4.50
C LEU A 97 4.60 -5.89 3.08
N ILE A 98 4.88 -4.61 2.94
CA ILE A 98 5.07 -3.96 1.65
C ILE A 98 6.46 -3.35 1.62
N HIS A 99 7.28 -3.80 0.65
CA HIS A 99 8.62 -3.28 0.42
C HIS A 99 8.60 -2.43 -0.85
N ILE A 100 9.12 -1.22 -0.77
CA ILE A 100 8.96 -0.18 -1.78
C ILE A 100 10.34 0.31 -2.22
N VAL A 101 10.58 0.34 -3.53
CA VAL A 101 11.85 0.79 -4.13
C VAL A 101 11.56 1.76 -5.29
N PRO A 102 12.12 2.97 -5.27
CA PRO A 102 12.87 3.62 -4.20
C PRO A 102 11.98 3.99 -3.01
N GLY A 103 12.58 4.46 -1.93
CA GLY A 103 11.86 4.97 -0.78
C GLY A 103 11.25 6.34 -1.04
N GLY A 104 10.36 6.76 -0.14
CA GLY A 104 9.68 8.05 -0.21
C GLY A 104 8.16 7.95 -0.25
N LEU A 105 7.62 6.81 -0.67
CA LEU A 105 6.17 6.62 -0.73
C LEU A 105 5.51 6.75 0.64
N GLU A 106 6.22 6.42 1.70
CA GLU A 106 5.71 6.58 3.07
C GLU A 106 5.33 8.02 3.38
N ASN A 107 6.02 9.00 2.79
CA ASN A 107 5.70 10.41 2.96
C ASN A 107 4.36 10.77 2.30
N TYR A 108 4.12 10.22 1.11
CA TYR A 108 2.84 10.36 0.42
C TYR A 108 1.71 9.76 1.25
N LEU A 109 1.89 8.54 1.74
CA LEU A 109 0.87 7.85 2.53
C LEU A 109 0.52 8.63 3.79
N GLU A 110 1.52 9.19 4.46
CA GLU A 110 1.28 10.04 5.63
C GLU A 110 0.47 11.27 5.26
N GLN A 111 0.79 11.94 4.16
CA GLN A 111 0.06 13.14 3.74
C GLN A 111 -1.41 12.82 3.45
N ILE A 112 -1.70 11.74 2.73
CA ILE A 112 -3.09 11.38 2.44
C ILE A 112 -3.82 10.85 3.68
N SER A 113 -3.10 10.38 4.70
CA SER A 113 -3.71 9.88 5.92
C SER A 113 -4.47 10.96 6.70
N TYR A 114 -4.17 12.24 6.44
CA TYR A 114 -4.86 13.34 7.10
C TYR A 114 -6.25 13.62 6.53
N PHE A 115 -6.61 12.98 5.43
CA PHE A 115 -7.88 13.23 4.74
C PHE A 115 -8.77 11.98 4.80
N SER A 116 -9.98 12.16 5.33
CA SER A 116 -10.99 11.10 5.33
C SER A 116 -11.67 11.03 3.97
N VAL A 117 -11.96 9.83 3.50
CA VAL A 117 -12.72 9.63 2.26
C VAL A 117 -14.16 9.26 2.61
N PRO A 118 -15.13 9.63 1.79
CA PRO A 118 -14.99 10.27 0.47
C PRO A 118 -14.74 11.79 0.49
N GLU A 119 -14.98 12.49 1.62
CA GLU A 119 -14.97 13.96 1.69
C GLU A 119 -13.63 14.56 1.28
N GLY A 120 -12.51 13.92 1.70
CA GLY A 120 -11.16 14.38 1.42
C GLY A 120 -10.58 13.85 0.10
N MET A 121 -11.36 13.14 -0.70
CA MET A 121 -10.85 12.54 -1.94
C MET A 121 -10.26 13.56 -2.92
N PRO A 122 -10.83 14.78 -3.10
CA PRO A 122 -10.19 15.77 -3.97
C PRO A 122 -8.77 16.11 -3.56
N GLN A 123 -8.48 16.23 -2.25
CA GLN A 123 -7.13 16.50 -1.73
C GLN A 123 -6.23 15.29 -1.94
N VAL A 124 -6.74 14.08 -1.72
CA VAL A 124 -6.00 12.83 -1.97
C VAL A 124 -5.57 12.76 -3.43
N LEU A 125 -6.47 13.05 -4.36
CA LEU A 125 -6.17 13.02 -5.80
C LEU A 125 -5.10 14.05 -6.18
N GLU A 126 -5.17 15.25 -5.63
CA GLU A 126 -4.17 16.30 -5.90
C GLU A 126 -2.78 15.89 -5.39
N ILE A 127 -2.70 15.38 -4.17
CA ILE A 127 -1.44 14.91 -3.60
C ILE A 127 -0.91 13.73 -4.40
N SER A 128 -1.78 12.79 -4.77
CA SER A 128 -1.41 11.60 -5.55
C SER A 128 -0.77 11.97 -6.89
N GLU A 129 -1.33 12.94 -7.58
CA GLU A 129 -0.78 13.41 -8.87
C GLU A 129 0.66 13.88 -8.70
N ARG A 130 0.98 14.62 -7.63
CA ARG A 130 2.33 15.12 -7.38
C ARG A 130 3.33 13.99 -7.13
N TYR A 131 2.87 12.85 -6.63
CA TYR A 131 3.72 11.68 -6.36
C TYR A 131 3.72 10.65 -7.49
N GLY A 132 3.05 10.93 -8.60
CA GLY A 132 2.98 10.01 -9.74
C GLY A 132 2.08 8.80 -9.49
N ILE A 133 1.08 8.96 -8.64
CA ILE A 133 0.12 7.91 -8.32
C ILE A 133 -1.21 8.23 -8.97
N ALA A 134 -1.75 7.27 -9.73
CA ALA A 134 -3.02 7.42 -10.42
C ALA A 134 -4.01 6.34 -9.97
N PHE A 135 -5.20 6.77 -9.57
CA PHE A 135 -6.30 5.85 -9.30
C PHE A 135 -7.04 5.55 -10.59
N VAL A 136 -7.48 4.31 -10.74
CA VAL A 136 -8.16 3.83 -11.94
C VAL A 136 -9.63 3.60 -11.61
N SER A 137 -10.51 4.14 -12.43
CA SER A 137 -11.96 3.97 -12.27
C SER A 137 -12.46 2.70 -12.94
#